data_e717a7b3da843168f6169681c37ca2b4
#
_entry.id   e717a7b3da843168f6169681c37ca2b4
#
_cell.length_a   1.000
_cell.length_b   1.000
_cell.length_c   1.000
_cell.angle_alpha   90.00
_cell.angle_beta   90.00
_cell.angle_gamma   90.00
#
_symmetry.space_group_name_H-M   'P 1'
#
loop_
_entity.id
_entity.type
_entity.pdbx_description
1 polymer ?
#
loop_
_entity_poly.entity_id
_entity_poly.type
_entity_poly.pdbx_seq_one_letter_code
_entity_poly.pdbx_strand_id
1 'polypeptide(L)'
;MLRRAAVVLVMAVLLFHFSAGLSFGWGQSADRLIVNKAVDSLPDEMLPFFDSNRQFLVQHVTDPESEDKNPDQFNTFIRLDHYGEFPFSVLPRSYQAAVSKFTRKTIEMYGLLPWQIGIYSKKLTDALQARNWNDAKLTAAVLAYYVAAAHDPFNTTMNHDGSLSEQSGVNYRFNASLVDRYQLFLFIKPNEAAFIRDPTDYAFDMALNSHAWLENVLLADRRAHEGLGNYGDAYYDRFYAQAGAVLVRQFSDASTDVGSYWMTAWINAGRPPLPSQ
;
A
#
# COMPACT_ATOMS: atom_id res chain seq x y z
N MET A 1 16.31 -9.67 -49.69
CA MET A 1 15.33 -8.85 -48.93
C MET A 1 14.62 -9.61 -47.83
N LEU A 2 14.27 -10.88 -47.96
CA LEU A 2 13.59 -11.67 -46.90
C LEU A 2 14.37 -11.85 -45.60
N ARG A 3 15.71 -11.97 -45.63
CA ARG A 3 16.50 -12.14 -44.38
C ARG A 3 16.57 -10.90 -43.48
N ARG A 4 16.43 -9.71 -44.03
CA ARG A 4 16.40 -8.45 -43.25
C ARG A 4 15.05 -8.20 -42.58
N ALA A 5 13.95 -8.66 -43.19
CA ALA A 5 12.61 -8.58 -42.60
C ALA A 5 12.43 -9.52 -41.38
N ALA A 6 13.04 -10.73 -41.45
CA ALA A 6 12.98 -11.68 -40.34
C ALA A 6 13.74 -11.21 -39.07
N VAL A 7 14.89 -10.52 -39.25
CA VAL A 7 15.67 -9.97 -38.12
C VAL A 7 14.92 -8.79 -37.45
N VAL A 8 14.25 -7.95 -38.22
CA VAL A 8 13.47 -6.82 -37.68
C VAL A 8 12.23 -7.34 -36.94
N LEU A 9 11.59 -8.40 -37.42
CA LEU A 9 10.43 -9.00 -36.75
C LEU A 9 10.80 -9.68 -35.42
N VAL A 10 11.96 -10.36 -35.35
CA VAL A 10 12.46 -10.97 -34.12
C VAL A 10 12.88 -9.92 -33.10
N MET A 11 13.48 -8.79 -33.52
CA MET A 11 13.78 -7.68 -32.61
C MET A 11 12.51 -6.96 -32.13
N ALA A 12 11.47 -6.84 -32.95
CA ALA A 12 10.19 -6.24 -32.54
C ALA A 12 9.45 -7.13 -31.52
N VAL A 13 9.52 -8.46 -31.63
CA VAL A 13 8.92 -9.40 -30.67
C VAL A 13 9.67 -9.43 -29.34
N LEU A 14 10.99 -9.17 -29.31
CA LEU A 14 11.79 -9.10 -28.08
C LEU A 14 11.62 -7.78 -27.32
N LEU A 15 11.11 -6.71 -27.96
CA LEU A 15 10.87 -5.43 -27.29
C LEU A 15 9.48 -5.33 -26.59
N PHE A 16 8.62 -6.34 -26.77
CA PHE A 16 7.26 -6.32 -26.16
C PHE A 16 7.16 -7.04 -24.80
N HIS A 17 8.28 -7.49 -24.19
CA HIS A 17 8.25 -8.28 -22.96
C HIS A 17 8.91 -7.66 -21.74
N PHE A 18 9.16 -6.34 -21.71
CA PHE A 18 9.68 -5.66 -20.52
C PHE A 18 9.05 -4.32 -20.28
N SER A 19 7.74 -4.33 -20.01
CA SER A 19 7.07 -3.29 -19.24
C SER A 19 6.37 -3.94 -18.05
N ALA A 20 7.11 -4.68 -17.23
CA ALA A 20 6.73 -4.87 -15.84
C ALA A 20 6.95 -3.49 -15.21
N GLY A 21 5.91 -2.67 -15.17
CA GLY A 21 5.90 -1.45 -14.38
C GLY A 21 6.35 -1.83 -12.98
N LEU A 22 7.35 -1.13 -12.45
CA LEU A 22 7.74 -1.24 -11.05
C LEU A 22 6.54 -0.75 -10.23
N SER A 23 5.60 -1.65 -9.92
CA SER A 23 4.55 -1.38 -8.95
C SER A 23 5.20 -1.32 -7.57
N PHE A 24 5.31 -0.13 -7.02
CA PHE A 24 5.73 0.09 -5.65
C PHE A 24 4.46 0.10 -4.80
N GLY A 25 4.13 -1.00 -4.16
CA GLY A 25 2.96 -1.16 -3.28
C GLY A 25 2.05 -2.31 -3.70
N TRP A 26 0.87 -2.35 -3.12
CA TRP A 26 -0.18 -3.25 -3.55
C TRP A 26 -0.57 -2.98 -5.01
N GLY A 27 -0.91 -4.01 -5.77
CA GLY A 27 -1.45 -3.81 -7.12
C GLY A 27 -2.81 -3.10 -7.06
N GLN A 28 -3.19 -2.41 -8.15
CA GLN A 28 -4.42 -1.60 -8.22
C GLN A 28 -5.69 -2.34 -7.77
N SER A 29 -5.79 -3.64 -8.01
CA SER A 29 -6.91 -4.47 -7.56
C SER A 29 -6.98 -4.52 -6.03
N ALA A 30 -5.84 -4.63 -5.35
CA ALA A 30 -5.75 -4.68 -3.91
C ALA A 30 -6.12 -3.34 -3.26
N ASP A 31 -5.57 -2.22 -3.77
CA ASP A 31 -5.90 -0.89 -3.26
C ASP A 31 -7.40 -0.59 -3.36
N ARG A 32 -8.02 -0.95 -4.49
CA ARG A 32 -9.47 -0.80 -4.68
C ARG A 32 -10.28 -1.68 -3.73
N LEU A 33 -9.85 -2.92 -3.47
CA LEU A 33 -10.50 -3.80 -2.50
C LEU A 33 -10.42 -3.24 -1.07
N ILE A 34 -9.24 -2.77 -0.65
CA ILE A 34 -9.00 -2.19 0.67
C ILE A 34 -9.90 -0.97 0.88
N VAL A 35 -9.88 0.00 -0.06
CA VAL A 35 -10.68 1.22 0.04
C VAL A 35 -12.18 0.94 0.01
N ASN A 36 -12.62 0.02 -0.86
CA ASN A 36 -14.02 -0.40 -0.88
C ASN A 36 -14.47 -0.94 0.47
N LYS A 37 -13.62 -1.72 1.15
CA LYS A 37 -13.90 -2.30 2.46
C LYS A 37 -13.73 -1.32 3.62
N ALA A 38 -12.89 -0.31 3.48
CA ALA A 38 -12.68 0.70 4.51
C ALA A 38 -13.97 1.49 4.85
N VAL A 39 -14.85 1.69 3.87
CA VAL A 39 -16.15 2.34 4.11
C VAL A 39 -17.01 1.53 5.08
N ASP A 40 -16.89 0.19 5.07
CA ASP A 40 -17.66 -0.69 5.94
C ASP A 40 -17.22 -0.61 7.43
N SER A 41 -16.08 0.03 7.73
CA SER A 41 -15.57 0.21 9.09
C SER A 41 -16.06 1.50 9.77
N LEU A 42 -16.68 2.42 9.01
CA LEU A 42 -17.03 3.75 9.48
C LEU A 42 -18.26 3.76 10.38
N PRO A 43 -18.33 4.71 11.36
CA PRO A 43 -19.52 4.90 12.19
C PRO A 43 -20.70 5.46 11.35
N ASP A 44 -21.92 5.24 11.86
CA ASP A 44 -23.17 5.61 11.20
C ASP A 44 -23.25 7.07 10.77
N GLU A 45 -22.61 7.97 11.52
CA GLU A 45 -22.60 9.42 11.21
C GLU A 45 -21.79 9.75 9.94
N MET A 46 -20.80 8.91 9.59
CA MET A 46 -19.93 9.12 8.44
C MET A 46 -20.37 8.30 7.23
N LEU A 47 -21.01 7.17 7.51
CA LEU A 47 -21.33 6.15 6.50
C LEU A 47 -22.11 6.70 5.29
N PRO A 48 -23.17 7.55 5.43
CA PRO A 48 -23.93 8.06 4.28
C PRO A 48 -23.06 8.83 3.27
N PHE A 49 -22.14 9.65 3.75
CA PHE A 49 -21.23 10.43 2.89
C PHE A 49 -20.20 9.54 2.19
N PHE A 50 -19.53 8.67 2.92
CA PHE A 50 -18.49 7.82 2.37
C PHE A 50 -19.08 6.74 1.46
N ASP A 51 -20.22 6.19 1.79
CA ASP A 51 -20.87 5.16 0.97
C ASP A 51 -21.40 5.74 -0.37
N SER A 52 -22.02 6.92 -0.35
CA SER A 52 -22.45 7.62 -1.58
C SER A 52 -21.26 8.00 -2.48
N ASN A 53 -20.06 8.16 -1.91
CA ASN A 53 -18.82 8.44 -2.64
C ASN A 53 -17.88 7.23 -2.78
N ARG A 54 -18.33 6.03 -2.42
CA ARG A 54 -17.51 4.80 -2.43
C ARG A 54 -16.87 4.54 -3.79
N GLN A 55 -17.63 4.64 -4.86
CA GLN A 55 -17.12 4.44 -6.21
C GLN A 55 -16.07 5.49 -6.59
N PHE A 56 -16.27 6.74 -6.20
CA PHE A 56 -15.30 7.82 -6.41
C PHE A 56 -13.97 7.49 -5.69
N LEU A 57 -14.02 7.11 -4.42
CA LEU A 57 -12.83 6.76 -3.63
C LEU A 57 -12.07 5.58 -4.27
N VAL A 58 -12.79 4.53 -4.67
CA VAL A 58 -12.22 3.35 -5.36
C VAL A 58 -11.58 3.70 -6.70
N GLN A 59 -12.14 4.66 -7.45
CA GLN A 59 -11.56 5.12 -8.73
C GLN A 59 -10.28 5.95 -8.52
N HIS A 60 -10.25 6.80 -7.49
CA HIS A 60 -9.17 7.75 -7.27
C HIS A 60 -8.06 7.27 -6.32
N VAL A 61 -8.20 6.10 -5.69
CA VAL A 61 -7.15 5.56 -4.80
C VAL A 61 -5.83 5.32 -5.53
N THR A 62 -5.88 4.99 -6.81
CA THR A 62 -4.68 4.71 -7.62
C THR A 62 -4.13 5.92 -8.39
N ASP A 63 -4.71 7.11 -8.21
CA ASP A 63 -4.23 8.34 -8.86
C ASP A 63 -2.75 8.64 -8.56
N PRO A 64 -2.21 8.41 -7.34
CA PRO A 64 -0.79 8.61 -7.07
C PRO A 64 0.16 7.75 -7.92
N GLU A 65 -0.31 6.62 -8.47
CA GLU A 65 0.49 5.76 -9.36
C GLU A 65 0.51 6.24 -10.80
N SER A 66 -0.51 6.99 -11.24
CA SER A 66 -0.73 7.34 -12.64
C SER A 66 0.08 8.55 -13.12
N GLU A 67 0.77 9.25 -12.23
CA GLU A 67 1.61 10.39 -12.61
C GLU A 67 2.97 9.91 -13.15
N ASP A 68 3.16 9.98 -14.47
CA ASP A 68 4.36 9.55 -15.23
C ASP A 68 5.71 10.14 -14.75
N LYS A 69 5.67 11.10 -13.84
CA LYS A 69 6.83 11.68 -13.16
C LYS A 69 6.47 11.86 -11.69
N ASN A 70 6.34 10.72 -11.00
CA ASN A 70 5.99 10.76 -9.59
C ASN A 70 7.16 11.36 -8.80
N PRO A 71 7.13 12.67 -8.43
CA PRO A 71 8.10 13.23 -7.50
C PRO A 71 7.96 12.56 -6.13
N ASP A 72 6.86 11.84 -5.92
CA ASP A 72 6.47 11.20 -4.69
C ASP A 72 6.89 9.72 -4.61
N GLN A 73 7.71 9.22 -5.55
CA GLN A 73 8.16 7.80 -5.55
C GLN A 73 8.74 7.35 -4.19
N PHE A 74 9.32 8.28 -3.40
CA PHE A 74 9.87 7.98 -2.07
C PHE A 74 8.80 8.02 -0.96
N ASN A 75 7.58 8.39 -1.26
CA ASN A 75 6.50 8.53 -0.28
C ASN A 75 5.70 7.25 -0.05
N THR A 76 5.90 6.22 -0.88
CA THR A 76 5.11 4.97 -0.89
C THR A 76 5.74 3.84 -0.08
N PHE A 77 6.94 4.05 0.47
CA PHE A 77 7.66 3.03 1.23
C PHE A 77 8.48 3.63 2.38
N ILE A 78 8.96 2.77 3.27
CA ILE A 78 10.00 3.05 4.26
C ILE A 78 10.87 1.79 4.45
N ARG A 79 12.17 1.89 4.19
CA ARG A 79 13.12 0.78 4.32
C ARG A 79 13.61 0.71 5.76
N LEU A 80 12.80 0.13 6.65
CA LEU A 80 13.06 0.10 8.09
C LEU A 80 14.37 -0.59 8.44
N ASP A 81 14.65 -1.69 7.76
CA ASP A 81 15.87 -2.50 7.95
C ASP A 81 17.17 -1.83 7.51
N HIS A 82 17.10 -0.70 6.78
CA HIS A 82 18.25 0.19 6.58
C HIS A 82 18.73 0.82 7.88
N TYR A 83 17.86 1.03 8.85
CA TYR A 83 18.15 1.75 10.10
C TYR A 83 18.56 0.84 11.26
N GLY A 84 18.81 -0.43 11.03
CA GLY A 84 19.29 -1.39 12.03
C GLY A 84 18.39 -2.62 12.20
N GLU A 85 18.48 -3.23 13.37
CA GLU A 85 17.71 -4.42 13.69
C GLU A 85 16.30 -4.08 14.19
N PHE A 86 15.36 -5.02 14.01
CA PHE A 86 14.00 -4.91 14.53
C PHE A 86 14.03 -4.66 16.06
N PRO A 87 13.23 -3.76 16.59
CA PRO A 87 12.15 -2.97 15.99
C PRO A 87 12.58 -1.61 15.40
N PHE A 88 13.80 -1.48 14.90
CA PHE A 88 14.34 -0.31 14.19
C PHE A 88 14.29 1.00 15.00
N SER A 89 14.41 0.89 16.31
CA SER A 89 14.29 2.01 17.26
C SER A 89 15.35 3.13 17.07
N VAL A 90 16.35 2.85 16.24
CA VAL A 90 17.37 3.84 15.85
C VAL A 90 16.81 4.95 14.97
N LEU A 91 15.72 4.68 14.20
CA LEU A 91 15.02 5.67 13.39
C LEU A 91 14.07 6.51 14.25
N PRO A 92 14.30 7.82 14.44
CA PRO A 92 13.36 8.69 15.14
C PRO A 92 12.06 8.83 14.34
N ARG A 93 10.91 8.78 15.01
CA ARG A 93 9.60 8.97 14.37
C ARG A 93 9.30 10.44 14.03
N SER A 94 9.88 11.40 14.74
CA SER A 94 9.85 12.82 14.34
C SER A 94 10.73 13.05 13.11
N TYR A 95 10.17 13.66 12.05
CA TYR A 95 10.89 13.93 10.81
C TYR A 95 12.14 14.79 11.03
N GLN A 96 12.02 15.87 11.85
CA GLN A 96 13.16 16.73 12.17
C GLN A 96 14.28 15.97 12.89
N ALA A 97 13.93 15.13 13.85
CA ALA A 97 14.91 14.31 14.56
C ALA A 97 15.55 13.25 13.63
N ALA A 98 14.78 12.65 12.73
CA ALA A 98 15.28 11.72 11.73
C ALA A 98 16.25 12.39 10.76
N VAL A 99 15.89 13.57 10.22
CA VAL A 99 16.76 14.36 9.34
C VAL A 99 18.02 14.83 10.07
N SER A 100 17.93 15.23 11.34
CA SER A 100 19.08 15.62 12.14
C SER A 100 20.06 14.47 12.37
N LYS A 101 19.54 13.23 12.47
CA LYS A 101 20.34 12.04 12.71
C LYS A 101 20.93 11.42 11.44
N PHE A 102 20.15 11.37 10.35
CA PHE A 102 20.49 10.62 9.14
C PHE A 102 20.64 11.47 7.87
N THR A 103 20.47 12.78 7.94
CA THR A 103 20.36 13.72 6.81
C THR A 103 19.07 13.59 6.01
N ARG A 104 18.64 14.70 5.41
CA ARG A 104 17.45 14.73 4.54
C ARG A 104 17.57 13.75 3.36
N LYS A 105 18.74 13.76 2.68
CA LYS A 105 18.98 12.90 1.52
C LYS A 105 18.85 11.41 1.85
N THR A 106 19.35 10.99 3.01
CA THR A 106 19.25 9.60 3.47
C THR A 106 17.78 9.24 3.74
N ILE A 107 17.06 10.10 4.49
CA ILE A 107 15.64 9.84 4.81
C ILE A 107 14.79 9.77 3.55
N GLU A 108 14.95 10.68 2.59
CA GLU A 108 14.25 10.65 1.31
C GLU A 108 14.59 9.38 0.53
N MET A 109 15.85 8.97 0.45
CA MET A 109 16.28 7.78 -0.30
C MET A 109 15.66 6.48 0.24
N TYR A 110 15.51 6.36 1.56
CA TYR A 110 14.99 5.15 2.21
C TYR A 110 13.51 5.23 2.58
N GLY A 111 12.84 6.29 2.14
CA GLY A 111 11.39 6.40 2.09
C GLY A 111 10.76 7.24 3.20
N LEU A 112 9.61 7.83 2.86
CA LEU A 112 8.93 8.86 3.64
C LEU A 112 7.53 8.46 4.11
N LEU A 113 7.11 7.22 3.84
CA LEU A 113 5.71 6.77 3.95
C LEU A 113 5.01 7.16 5.28
N PRO A 114 5.55 6.93 6.49
CA PRO A 114 4.85 7.29 7.73
C PRO A 114 4.62 8.79 7.87
N TRP A 115 5.58 9.60 7.48
CA TRP A 115 5.44 11.06 7.52
C TRP A 115 4.45 11.57 6.48
N GLN A 116 4.42 10.95 5.30
CA GLN A 116 3.47 11.28 4.24
C GLN A 116 2.02 10.98 4.68
N ILE A 117 1.78 9.86 5.35
CA ILE A 117 0.49 9.53 5.95
C ILE A 117 0.06 10.64 6.93
N GLY A 118 0.97 11.08 7.82
CA GLY A 118 0.70 12.19 8.73
C GLY A 118 0.34 13.49 8.02
N ILE A 119 1.05 13.83 6.93
CA ILE A 119 0.77 15.02 6.11
C ILE A 119 -0.63 14.92 5.48
N TYR A 120 -0.99 13.78 4.87
CA TYR A 120 -2.30 13.63 4.23
C TYR A 120 -3.45 13.52 5.24
N SER A 121 -3.21 12.95 6.42
CA SER A 121 -4.17 12.99 7.54
C SER A 121 -4.50 14.44 7.94
N LYS A 122 -3.48 15.30 8.02
CA LYS A 122 -3.71 16.71 8.27
C LYS A 122 -4.44 17.42 7.12
N LYS A 123 -4.03 17.17 5.87
CA LYS A 123 -4.70 17.73 4.69
C LYS A 123 -6.20 17.37 4.66
N LEU A 124 -6.53 16.11 4.97
CA LEU A 124 -7.93 15.68 5.06
C LEU A 124 -8.69 16.41 6.18
N THR A 125 -8.06 16.55 7.35
CA THR A 125 -8.63 17.33 8.46
C THR A 125 -8.94 18.76 8.03
N ASP A 126 -7.99 19.44 7.38
CA ASP A 126 -8.13 20.83 6.92
C ASP A 126 -9.25 20.95 5.87
N ALA A 127 -9.33 20.02 4.91
CA ALA A 127 -10.37 20.00 3.88
C ALA A 127 -11.79 19.79 4.49
N LEU A 128 -11.92 18.87 5.44
CA LEU A 128 -13.17 18.61 6.17
C LEU A 128 -13.58 19.82 7.03
N GLN A 129 -12.63 20.46 7.72
CA GLN A 129 -12.86 21.65 8.52
C GLN A 129 -13.34 22.82 7.65
N ALA A 130 -12.74 22.98 6.47
CA ALA A 130 -13.13 24.00 5.49
C ALA A 130 -14.44 23.65 4.74
N ARG A 131 -15.00 22.44 4.95
CA ARG A 131 -16.15 21.90 4.20
C ARG A 131 -15.91 21.88 2.69
N ASN A 132 -14.66 21.73 2.26
CA ASN A 132 -14.32 21.54 0.85
C ASN A 132 -14.46 20.04 0.52
N TRP A 133 -15.67 19.62 0.21
CA TRP A 133 -16.01 18.20 0.05
C TRP A 133 -15.30 17.53 -1.14
N ASN A 134 -14.99 18.27 -2.19
CA ASN A 134 -14.25 17.72 -3.33
C ASN A 134 -12.81 17.42 -2.96
N ASP A 135 -12.11 18.37 -2.32
CA ASP A 135 -10.75 18.12 -1.81
C ASP A 135 -10.75 17.04 -0.74
N ALA A 136 -11.77 17.01 0.14
CA ALA A 136 -11.88 15.98 1.16
C ALA A 136 -11.96 14.57 0.56
N LYS A 137 -12.79 14.37 -0.49
CA LYS A 137 -12.88 13.08 -1.17
C LYS A 137 -11.58 12.67 -1.86
N LEU A 138 -10.95 13.57 -2.61
CA LEU A 138 -9.66 13.31 -3.26
C LEU A 138 -8.57 13.02 -2.24
N THR A 139 -8.47 13.84 -1.20
CA THR A 139 -7.48 13.66 -0.14
C THR A 139 -7.73 12.35 0.63
N ALA A 140 -8.98 11.97 0.85
CA ALA A 140 -9.33 10.71 1.49
C ALA A 140 -8.89 9.51 0.64
N ALA A 141 -9.06 9.56 -0.68
CA ALA A 141 -8.60 8.51 -1.59
C ALA A 141 -7.06 8.40 -1.58
N VAL A 142 -6.35 9.53 -1.68
CA VAL A 142 -4.86 9.54 -1.65
C VAL A 142 -4.33 9.08 -0.29
N LEU A 143 -4.95 9.52 0.82
CA LEU A 143 -4.57 9.04 2.16
C LEU A 143 -4.75 7.53 2.27
N ALA A 144 -5.85 6.99 1.75
CA ALA A 144 -6.11 5.55 1.74
C ALA A 144 -5.03 4.76 0.99
N TYR A 145 -4.54 5.28 -0.14
CA TYR A 145 -3.41 4.69 -0.87
C TYR A 145 -2.15 4.57 0.01
N TYR A 146 -1.74 5.65 0.69
CA TYR A 146 -0.57 5.60 1.56
C TYR A 146 -0.77 4.70 2.79
N VAL A 147 -1.97 4.70 3.38
CA VAL A 147 -2.30 3.79 4.49
C VAL A 147 -2.24 2.34 4.03
N ALA A 148 -2.82 2.00 2.87
CA ALA A 148 -2.72 0.67 2.29
C ALA A 148 -1.25 0.28 2.04
N ALA A 149 -0.44 1.19 1.49
CA ALA A 149 0.99 0.97 1.25
C ALA A 149 1.78 0.63 2.53
N ALA A 150 1.38 1.16 3.70
CA ALA A 150 2.02 0.84 4.98
C ALA A 150 1.74 -0.59 5.47
N HIS A 151 0.70 -1.23 4.94
CA HIS A 151 0.36 -2.63 5.21
C HIS A 151 1.03 -3.62 4.26
N ASP A 152 1.78 -3.15 3.27
CA ASP A 152 2.57 -4.01 2.38
C ASP A 152 3.94 -4.33 3.01
N PRO A 153 4.25 -5.60 3.34
CA PRO A 153 5.53 -5.99 3.91
C PRO A 153 6.73 -5.59 3.03
N PHE A 154 6.57 -5.62 1.70
CA PHE A 154 7.64 -5.28 0.77
C PHE A 154 7.94 -3.80 0.69
N ASN A 155 7.02 -2.93 1.13
CA ASN A 155 7.27 -1.49 1.26
C ASN A 155 8.12 -1.14 2.48
N THR A 156 8.36 -2.08 3.38
CA THR A 156 9.04 -1.84 4.66
C THR A 156 10.51 -2.29 4.69
N THR A 157 11.01 -2.91 3.61
CA THR A 157 12.31 -3.59 3.57
C THR A 157 13.18 -3.17 2.39
N MET A 158 14.50 -3.27 2.55
CA MET A 158 15.49 -3.22 1.46
C MET A 158 15.31 -4.37 0.47
N ASN A 159 14.80 -5.52 0.91
CA ASN A 159 14.49 -6.68 0.07
C ASN A 159 13.13 -6.55 -0.64
N HIS A 160 12.80 -5.36 -1.11
CA HIS A 160 11.48 -4.99 -1.63
C HIS A 160 10.99 -5.80 -2.85
N ASP A 161 11.89 -6.45 -3.58
CA ASP A 161 11.55 -7.33 -4.71
C ASP A 161 11.98 -8.78 -4.48
N GLY A 162 12.53 -9.10 -3.32
CA GLY A 162 13.06 -10.42 -3.02
C GLY A 162 14.44 -10.70 -3.60
N SER A 163 15.09 -9.74 -4.23
CA SER A 163 16.40 -9.93 -4.87
C SER A 163 17.49 -10.30 -3.88
N LEU A 164 17.42 -9.80 -2.63
CA LEU A 164 18.39 -10.10 -1.58
C LEU A 164 18.22 -11.52 -0.99
N SER A 165 17.08 -12.17 -1.26
CA SER A 165 16.77 -13.55 -0.85
C SER A 165 16.69 -14.54 -2.01
N GLU A 166 17.19 -14.14 -3.21
CA GLU A 166 17.15 -14.94 -4.45
C GLU A 166 15.72 -15.28 -4.92
N GLN A 167 14.74 -14.39 -4.59
CA GLN A 167 13.33 -14.54 -4.90
C GLN A 167 12.79 -13.38 -5.74
N SER A 168 13.60 -12.83 -6.65
CA SER A 168 13.24 -11.69 -7.49
C SER A 168 11.82 -11.80 -8.06
N GLY A 169 11.05 -10.69 -8.00
CA GLY A 169 9.67 -10.61 -8.44
C GLY A 169 8.64 -11.14 -7.43
N VAL A 170 9.04 -11.50 -6.21
CA VAL A 170 8.09 -11.99 -5.18
C VAL A 170 7.08 -10.91 -4.79
N ASN A 171 7.49 -9.64 -4.78
CA ASN A 171 6.58 -8.52 -4.54
C ASN A 171 5.40 -8.56 -5.53
N TYR A 172 5.68 -8.57 -6.84
CA TYR A 172 4.64 -8.63 -7.86
C TYR A 172 3.79 -9.92 -7.75
N ARG A 173 4.42 -11.06 -7.45
CA ARG A 173 3.69 -12.33 -7.27
C ARG A 173 2.73 -12.27 -6.09
N PHE A 174 3.11 -11.65 -4.99
CA PHE A 174 2.28 -11.53 -3.78
C PHE A 174 1.23 -10.43 -3.91
N ASN A 175 1.64 -9.21 -4.27
CA ASN A 175 0.81 -8.00 -4.21
C ASN A 175 -0.16 -7.87 -5.39
N ALA A 176 0.17 -8.42 -6.56
CA ALA A 176 -0.66 -8.32 -7.75
C ALA A 176 -1.17 -9.69 -8.21
N SER A 177 -0.27 -10.59 -8.64
CA SER A 177 -0.69 -11.84 -9.27
C SER A 177 -1.53 -12.74 -8.36
N LEU A 178 -1.16 -12.83 -7.07
CA LEU A 178 -1.91 -13.66 -6.11
C LEU A 178 -3.28 -13.03 -5.82
N VAL A 179 -3.34 -11.71 -5.68
CA VAL A 179 -4.60 -10.98 -5.46
C VAL A 179 -5.52 -11.13 -6.66
N ASP A 180 -5.05 -10.86 -7.88
CA ASP A 180 -5.86 -10.94 -9.09
C ASP A 180 -6.45 -12.34 -9.31
N ARG A 181 -5.70 -13.40 -8.95
CA ARG A 181 -6.17 -14.78 -9.06
C ARG A 181 -7.21 -15.18 -8.01
N TYR A 182 -7.06 -14.67 -6.78
CA TYR A 182 -7.84 -15.16 -5.62
C TYR A 182 -8.72 -14.10 -4.97
N GLN A 183 -8.88 -12.91 -5.57
CA GLN A 183 -9.67 -11.80 -4.99
C GLN A 183 -11.08 -12.20 -4.56
N LEU A 184 -11.74 -13.13 -5.27
CA LEU A 184 -13.07 -13.61 -4.92
C LEU A 184 -13.10 -14.51 -3.67
N PHE A 185 -11.95 -14.97 -3.22
CA PHE A 185 -11.77 -15.81 -2.03
C PHE A 185 -11.18 -15.05 -0.85
N LEU A 186 -10.88 -13.75 -1.01
CA LEU A 186 -10.36 -12.90 0.06
C LEU A 186 -11.52 -12.37 0.90
N PHE A 187 -11.78 -13.02 2.03
CA PHE A 187 -12.81 -12.60 2.99
C PHE A 187 -12.30 -11.45 3.86
N ILE A 188 -12.20 -10.24 3.27
CA ILE A 188 -11.75 -9.04 3.94
C ILE A 188 -12.85 -8.58 4.90
N LYS A 189 -12.52 -8.53 6.19
CA LYS A 189 -13.42 -8.11 7.25
C LYS A 189 -12.74 -7.06 8.14
N PRO A 190 -12.96 -5.77 7.89
CA PRO A 190 -12.45 -4.72 8.75
C PRO A 190 -13.15 -4.75 10.13
N ASN A 191 -12.44 -4.29 11.15
CA ASN A 191 -13.03 -3.91 12.42
C ASN A 191 -13.64 -2.51 12.33
N GLU A 192 -14.34 -2.07 13.37
CA GLU A 192 -14.80 -0.70 13.49
C GLU A 192 -13.63 0.28 13.54
N ALA A 193 -13.77 1.43 12.88
CA ALA A 193 -12.78 2.48 12.88
C ALA A 193 -12.54 3.03 14.29
N ALA A 194 -11.28 3.30 14.63
CA ALA A 194 -10.88 3.83 15.93
C ALA A 194 -10.16 5.17 15.79
N PHE A 195 -10.27 6.04 16.80
CA PHE A 195 -9.56 7.32 16.83
C PHE A 195 -8.05 7.11 17.01
N ILE A 196 -7.25 7.73 16.16
CA ILE A 196 -5.79 7.70 16.17
C ILE A 196 -5.28 9.00 16.83
N ARG A 197 -4.58 8.87 17.98
CA ARG A 197 -4.07 10.03 18.72
C ARG A 197 -2.99 10.78 17.95
N ASP A 198 -2.03 10.07 17.39
CA ASP A 198 -0.92 10.61 16.59
C ASP A 198 -0.85 9.84 15.26
N PRO A 199 -1.36 10.43 14.16
CA PRO A 199 -1.38 9.79 12.86
C PRO A 199 0.00 9.40 12.32
N THR A 200 1.05 10.18 12.59
CA THR A 200 2.39 9.87 12.13
C THR A 200 3.01 8.73 12.93
N ASP A 201 2.87 8.76 14.24
CA ASP A 201 3.41 7.71 15.12
C ASP A 201 2.74 6.37 14.84
N TYR A 202 1.42 6.37 14.67
CA TYR A 202 0.64 5.17 14.32
C TYR A 202 1.03 4.59 12.94
N ALA A 203 1.38 5.46 11.97
CA ALA A 203 1.87 5.00 10.67
C ALA A 203 3.19 4.21 10.77
N PHE A 204 4.06 4.55 11.72
CA PHE A 204 5.23 3.72 12.02
C PHE A 204 4.85 2.38 12.62
N ASP A 205 3.84 2.33 13.50
CA ASP A 205 3.37 1.06 14.07
C ASP A 205 2.77 0.15 12.99
N MET A 206 2.01 0.68 12.04
CA MET A 206 1.51 -0.06 10.88
C MET A 206 2.66 -0.67 10.06
N ALA A 207 3.66 0.14 9.71
CA ALA A 207 4.82 -0.32 8.94
C ALA A 207 5.63 -1.39 9.70
N LEU A 208 5.81 -1.26 11.01
CA LEU A 208 6.48 -2.26 11.86
C LEU A 208 5.68 -3.58 11.91
N ASN A 209 4.37 -3.49 12.08
CA ASN A 209 3.49 -4.66 12.10
C ASN A 209 3.48 -5.37 10.76
N SER A 210 3.50 -4.62 9.66
CA SER A 210 3.58 -5.16 8.32
C SER A 210 4.92 -5.84 8.07
N HIS A 211 6.04 -5.20 8.45
CA HIS A 211 7.39 -5.76 8.34
C HIS A 211 7.51 -7.14 9.00
N ALA A 212 6.85 -7.34 10.13
CA ALA A 212 6.88 -8.61 10.86
C ALA A 212 6.35 -9.81 10.04
N TRP A 213 5.59 -9.57 8.97
CA TRP A 213 5.07 -10.62 8.08
C TRP A 213 5.98 -10.94 6.89
N LEU A 214 7.02 -10.13 6.64
CA LEU A 214 7.89 -10.28 5.48
C LEU A 214 8.48 -11.68 5.34
N GLU A 215 9.10 -12.19 6.41
CA GLU A 215 9.72 -13.52 6.41
C GLU A 215 8.70 -14.64 6.17
N ASN A 216 7.47 -14.48 6.65
CA ASN A 216 6.40 -15.45 6.40
C ASN A 216 6.06 -15.51 4.90
N VAL A 217 5.97 -14.35 4.23
CA VAL A 217 5.68 -14.28 2.79
C VAL A 217 6.85 -14.85 1.97
N LEU A 218 8.09 -14.48 2.30
CA LEU A 218 9.30 -15.00 1.64
C LEU A 218 9.41 -16.53 1.80
N LEU A 219 9.14 -17.05 3.00
CA LEU A 219 9.14 -18.49 3.23
C LEU A 219 8.02 -19.20 2.44
N ALA A 220 6.84 -18.61 2.38
CA ALA A 220 5.70 -19.14 1.63
C ALA A 220 6.02 -19.20 0.11
N ASP A 221 6.60 -18.14 -0.46
CA ASP A 221 7.03 -18.09 -1.87
C ASP A 221 8.06 -19.19 -2.18
N ARG A 222 9.10 -19.32 -1.34
CA ARG A 222 10.14 -20.35 -1.50
C ARG A 222 9.56 -21.77 -1.48
N ARG A 223 8.72 -22.07 -0.50
CA ARG A 223 8.07 -23.38 -0.37
C ARG A 223 7.08 -23.64 -1.51
N ALA A 224 6.37 -22.62 -1.97
CA ALA A 224 5.46 -22.76 -3.10
C ALA A 224 6.19 -23.12 -4.39
N HIS A 225 7.39 -22.59 -4.59
CA HIS A 225 8.21 -22.84 -5.78
C HIS A 225 9.02 -24.15 -5.71
N GLU A 226 9.17 -24.76 -4.54
CA GLU A 226 9.98 -25.95 -4.34
C GLU A 226 9.58 -27.10 -5.29
N GLY A 227 10.56 -27.59 -6.06
CA GLY A 227 10.37 -28.66 -7.06
C GLY A 227 9.61 -28.24 -8.33
N LEU A 228 9.33 -26.94 -8.52
CA LEU A 228 8.68 -26.41 -9.71
C LEU A 228 9.70 -25.68 -10.60
N GLY A 229 9.55 -25.82 -11.92
CA GLY A 229 10.39 -25.14 -12.91
C GLY A 229 9.89 -23.75 -13.32
N ASN A 230 8.71 -23.34 -12.87
CA ASN A 230 8.09 -22.05 -13.22
C ASN A 230 7.09 -21.58 -12.17
N TYR A 231 6.60 -20.32 -12.33
CA TYR A 231 5.55 -19.70 -11.52
C TYR A 231 4.17 -19.86 -12.17
N GLY A 232 3.76 -21.11 -12.46
CA GLY A 232 2.45 -21.46 -13.02
C GLY A 232 1.37 -21.65 -11.97
N ASP A 233 0.21 -22.25 -12.37
CA ASP A 233 -0.95 -22.42 -11.49
C ASP A 233 -0.62 -23.22 -10.22
N ALA A 234 0.15 -24.31 -10.35
CA ALA A 234 0.57 -25.12 -9.19
C ALA A 234 1.39 -24.33 -8.17
N TYR A 235 2.19 -23.36 -8.62
CA TYR A 235 2.89 -22.44 -7.72
C TYR A 235 1.90 -21.52 -6.99
N TYR A 236 0.99 -20.87 -7.73
CA TYR A 236 0.04 -19.92 -7.12
C TYR A 236 -0.94 -20.59 -6.17
N ASP A 237 -1.39 -21.81 -6.46
CA ASP A 237 -2.23 -22.60 -5.54
C ASP A 237 -1.51 -22.88 -4.22
N ARG A 238 -0.23 -23.28 -4.28
CA ARG A 238 0.59 -23.49 -3.08
C ARG A 238 0.90 -22.19 -2.35
N PHE A 239 1.15 -21.10 -3.09
CA PHE A 239 1.47 -19.81 -2.51
C PHE A 239 0.25 -19.24 -1.79
N TYR A 240 -0.94 -19.30 -2.40
CA TYR A 240 -2.17 -18.89 -1.76
C TYR A 240 -2.50 -19.73 -0.51
N ALA A 241 -2.31 -21.03 -0.57
CA ALA A 241 -2.52 -21.93 0.58
C ALA A 241 -1.65 -21.54 1.79
N GLN A 242 -0.47 -20.96 1.58
CA GLN A 242 0.46 -20.58 2.64
C GLN A 242 0.40 -19.10 3.02
N ALA A 243 0.21 -18.20 2.05
CA ALA A 243 0.27 -16.75 2.23
C ALA A 243 -1.11 -16.05 2.17
N GLY A 244 -2.16 -16.73 1.74
CA GLY A 244 -3.49 -16.14 1.59
C GLY A 244 -4.07 -15.58 2.90
N ALA A 245 -3.79 -16.24 4.02
CA ALA A 245 -4.18 -15.73 5.34
C ALA A 245 -3.48 -14.40 5.71
N VAL A 246 -2.23 -14.23 5.27
CA VAL A 246 -1.49 -12.96 5.45
C VAL A 246 -2.13 -11.86 4.62
N LEU A 247 -2.50 -12.13 3.35
CA LEU A 247 -3.23 -11.17 2.51
C LEU A 247 -4.54 -10.72 3.16
N VAL A 248 -5.38 -11.68 3.59
CA VAL A 248 -6.68 -11.38 4.22
C VAL A 248 -6.49 -10.52 5.48
N ARG A 249 -5.48 -10.84 6.29
CA ARG A 249 -5.15 -10.05 7.47
C ARG A 249 -4.72 -8.65 7.11
N GLN A 250 -3.71 -8.50 6.25
CA GLN A 250 -3.18 -7.19 5.86
C GLN A 250 -4.27 -6.31 5.22
N PHE A 251 -5.14 -6.88 4.40
CA PHE A 251 -6.24 -6.13 3.78
C PHE A 251 -7.35 -5.75 4.79
N SER A 252 -7.64 -6.62 5.76
CA SER A 252 -8.62 -6.30 6.81
C SER A 252 -8.10 -5.22 7.75
N ASP A 253 -6.82 -5.33 8.17
CA ASP A 253 -6.16 -4.34 9.00
C ASP A 253 -6.02 -3.00 8.24
N ALA A 254 -5.60 -3.01 6.97
CA ALA A 254 -5.52 -1.84 6.11
C ALA A 254 -6.88 -1.14 5.94
N SER A 255 -7.95 -1.91 5.70
CA SER A 255 -9.30 -1.35 5.57
C SER A 255 -9.78 -0.69 6.87
N THR A 256 -9.47 -1.31 8.03
CA THR A 256 -9.76 -0.75 9.35
C THR A 256 -9.02 0.57 9.56
N ASP A 257 -7.73 0.58 9.23
CA ASP A 257 -6.88 1.74 9.46
C ASP A 257 -7.21 2.89 8.52
N VAL A 258 -7.53 2.63 7.26
CA VAL A 258 -8.06 3.66 6.33
C VAL A 258 -9.29 4.35 6.93
N GLY A 259 -10.27 3.57 7.40
CA GLY A 259 -11.46 4.13 8.07
C GLY A 259 -11.11 4.89 9.34
N SER A 260 -10.15 4.38 10.13
CA SER A 260 -9.66 5.04 11.35
C SER A 260 -9.00 6.40 11.06
N TYR A 261 -8.21 6.49 9.99
CA TYR A 261 -7.64 7.77 9.54
C TYR A 261 -8.72 8.75 9.06
N TRP A 262 -9.70 8.29 8.29
CA TRP A 262 -10.82 9.14 7.86
C TRP A 262 -11.64 9.64 9.05
N MET A 263 -11.97 8.75 9.99
CA MET A 263 -12.70 9.13 11.21
C MET A 263 -11.89 10.08 12.08
N THR A 264 -10.59 9.83 12.25
CA THR A 264 -9.70 10.72 13.01
C THR A 264 -9.66 12.13 12.41
N ALA A 265 -9.52 12.22 11.08
CA ALA A 265 -9.53 13.51 10.39
C ALA A 265 -10.88 14.25 10.59
N TRP A 266 -12.00 13.55 10.52
CA TRP A 266 -13.33 14.11 10.76
C TRP A 266 -13.52 14.61 12.21
N ILE A 267 -13.06 13.82 13.20
CA ILE A 267 -13.10 14.22 14.62
C ILE A 267 -12.23 15.46 14.84
N ASN A 268 -11.01 15.47 14.32
CA ASN A 268 -10.07 16.59 14.45
C ASN A 268 -10.56 17.86 13.72
N ALA A 269 -11.37 17.71 12.67
CA ALA A 269 -12.05 18.81 11.98
C ALA A 269 -13.24 19.40 12.77
N GLY A 270 -13.55 18.86 13.95
CA GLY A 270 -14.68 19.29 14.79
C GLY A 270 -16.01 18.63 14.41
N ARG A 271 -15.98 17.46 13.77
CA ARG A 271 -17.15 16.68 13.34
C ARG A 271 -18.13 17.50 12.49
N PRO A 272 -17.69 18.15 11.40
CA PRO A 272 -18.61 18.91 10.56
C PRO A 272 -19.70 17.98 10.03
N PRO A 273 -20.97 18.47 9.93
CA PRO A 273 -22.02 17.68 9.31
C PRO A 273 -21.65 17.37 7.86
N LEU A 274 -21.59 16.10 7.55
CA LEU A 274 -21.26 15.61 6.21
C LEU A 274 -22.49 15.67 5.32
N PRO A 275 -22.38 16.09 4.04
CA PRO A 275 -23.55 16.11 3.15
C PRO A 275 -24.04 14.70 2.89
N SER A 276 -25.36 14.51 2.93
CA SER A 276 -26.01 13.24 2.63
C SER A 276 -26.19 12.98 1.13
N GLN A 277 -25.81 13.96 0.29
CA GLN A 277 -25.58 13.91 -1.17
C GLN A 277 -25.11 15.26 -1.69
#